data_8328fa222c2010a3be9d2ebf4421cd9f
#
_entry.id   8328fa222c2010a3be9d2ebf4421cd9f
#
_cell.length_a   1.000
_cell.length_b   1.000
_cell.length_c   1.000
_cell.angle_alpha   90.00
_cell.angle_beta   90.00
_cell.angle_gamma   90.00
#
_symmetry.space_group_name_H-M   'P 1'
#
loop_
_entity.id
_entity.type
_entity.pdbx_description
1 polymer ?
#
loop_
_entity_poly.entity_id
_entity_poly.type
_entity_poly.pdbx_seq_one_letter_code
_entity_poly.pdbx_strand_id
1 'polypeptide(L)'
;MPEAKTRPAVLTPALYTPRLALLPLQIEDAPAMQILFNHWEVVRYLTHHVPWPYPEGEALRYLRYLREDALPAMQEGEEWHWSIRLRSNQQHLIGSACMMDEEDNNRGFWLSPAYQGLGLMSEVCVAIDRFWFETLSRPVLRVAKSALNEASCRLSQREGMRLVTVQESQFVCGMTKEQIWELTQDEWLEKNSG
;
A
#
# COMPACT_ATOMS: atom_id res chain seq x y z
N MET A 1 -11.38 -32.17 -9.75
CA MET A 1 -10.79 -31.04 -9.00
C MET A 1 -9.97 -30.25 -10.01
N PRO A 2 -10.23 -28.96 -10.25
CA PRO A 2 -9.39 -28.16 -11.13
C PRO A 2 -8.01 -28.02 -10.48
N GLU A 3 -6.98 -28.39 -11.20
CA GLU A 3 -5.58 -28.12 -10.84
C GLU A 3 -5.41 -26.60 -10.65
N ALA A 4 -5.05 -26.20 -9.46
CA ALA A 4 -4.62 -24.83 -9.21
C ALA A 4 -3.38 -24.59 -10.08
N LYS A 5 -3.53 -23.77 -11.13
CA LYS A 5 -2.40 -23.26 -11.90
C LYS A 5 -1.56 -22.43 -10.94
N THR A 6 -0.52 -23.03 -10.40
CA THR A 6 0.53 -22.30 -9.65
C THR A 6 1.13 -21.26 -10.61
N ARG A 7 0.74 -20.01 -10.46
CA ARG A 7 1.43 -18.90 -11.13
C ARG A 7 2.84 -18.82 -10.57
N PRO A 8 3.86 -18.60 -11.41
CA PRO A 8 5.21 -18.39 -10.86
C PRO A 8 5.18 -17.18 -9.93
N ALA A 9 5.81 -17.31 -8.76
CA ALA A 9 5.93 -16.23 -7.80
C ALA A 9 6.64 -15.02 -8.43
N VAL A 10 6.03 -13.86 -8.35
CA VAL A 10 6.64 -12.60 -8.80
C VAL A 10 7.17 -11.88 -7.57
N LEU A 11 8.49 -11.78 -7.45
CA LEU A 11 9.13 -11.05 -6.36
C LEU A 11 8.82 -9.55 -6.46
N THR A 12 8.88 -8.85 -5.32
CA THR A 12 8.72 -7.38 -5.28
C THR A 12 9.77 -6.70 -6.16
N PRO A 13 9.39 -6.10 -7.30
CA PRO A 13 10.35 -5.44 -8.19
C PRO A 13 10.68 -4.03 -7.71
N ALA A 14 11.81 -3.47 -8.14
CA ALA A 14 12.03 -2.03 -8.08
C ALA A 14 11.15 -1.34 -9.13
N LEU A 15 10.40 -0.30 -8.73
CA LEU A 15 9.59 0.53 -9.62
C LEU A 15 10.09 1.96 -9.58
N TYR A 16 10.10 2.62 -10.73
CA TYR A 16 10.60 3.98 -10.85
C TYR A 16 9.54 4.88 -11.49
N THR A 17 9.42 6.08 -10.96
CA THR A 17 8.54 7.14 -11.44
C THR A 17 9.37 8.40 -11.73
N PRO A 18 8.81 9.50 -12.24
CA PRO A 18 9.58 10.72 -12.46
C PRO A 18 10.32 11.24 -11.21
N ARG A 19 9.68 11.17 -10.02
CA ARG A 19 10.23 11.72 -8.78
C ARG A 19 10.64 10.68 -7.75
N LEU A 20 10.15 9.42 -7.88
CA LEU A 20 10.27 8.40 -6.85
C LEU A 20 10.98 7.14 -7.34
N ALA A 21 11.60 6.45 -6.39
CA ALA A 21 12.03 5.07 -6.49
C ALA A 21 11.28 4.25 -5.41
N LEU A 22 10.56 3.24 -5.84
CA LEU A 22 9.92 2.25 -4.97
C LEU A 22 10.84 1.02 -4.98
N LEU A 23 11.54 0.80 -3.89
CA LEU A 23 12.47 -0.33 -3.75
C LEU A 23 11.88 -1.37 -2.80
N PRO A 24 12.17 -2.67 -2.98
CA PRO A 24 11.77 -3.68 -2.01
C PRO A 24 12.11 -3.24 -0.59
N LEU A 25 11.12 -3.31 0.31
CA LEU A 25 11.28 -2.89 1.70
C LEU A 25 12.28 -3.82 2.40
N GLN A 26 13.25 -3.25 3.12
CA GLN A 26 14.36 -3.98 3.75
C GLN A 26 14.35 -3.79 5.26
N ILE A 27 15.00 -4.72 5.99
CA ILE A 27 15.10 -4.62 7.45
C ILE A 27 15.91 -3.41 7.90
N GLU A 28 16.83 -2.95 7.06
CA GLU A 28 17.65 -1.76 7.25
C GLU A 28 16.82 -0.46 7.23
N ASP A 29 15.57 -0.51 6.74
CA ASP A 29 14.63 0.61 6.74
C ASP A 29 14.00 0.86 8.12
N ALA A 30 14.12 -0.09 9.06
CA ALA A 30 13.48 -0.01 10.36
C ALA A 30 13.78 1.27 11.16
N PRO A 31 15.02 1.77 11.25
CA PRO A 31 15.29 3.00 12.01
C PRO A 31 14.58 4.23 11.43
N ALA A 32 14.56 4.38 10.11
CA ALA A 32 13.87 5.48 9.44
C ALA A 32 12.34 5.32 9.58
N MET A 33 11.83 4.11 9.39
CA MET A 33 10.41 3.79 9.55
C MET A 33 9.92 4.09 10.96
N GLN A 34 10.69 3.71 12.00
CA GLN A 34 10.36 3.96 13.40
C GLN A 34 10.10 5.45 13.68
N ILE A 35 10.88 6.32 13.05
CA ILE A 35 10.75 7.79 13.23
C ILE A 35 9.59 8.33 12.39
N LEU A 36 9.54 7.98 11.10
CA LEU A 36 8.63 8.57 10.13
C LEU A 36 7.19 8.07 10.23
N PHE A 37 7.00 6.85 10.74
CA PHE A 37 5.68 6.27 10.94
C PHE A 37 5.03 6.70 12.26
N ASN A 38 5.83 7.05 13.27
CA ASN A 38 5.37 7.45 14.60
C ASN A 38 4.78 8.89 14.62
N HIS A 39 3.78 9.11 13.78
CA HIS A 39 3.02 10.35 13.71
C HIS A 39 1.52 10.04 13.70
N TRP A 40 0.75 10.72 14.56
CA TRP A 40 -0.70 10.54 14.63
C TRP A 40 -1.38 10.75 13.27
N GLU A 41 -0.93 11.74 12.50
CA GLU A 41 -1.42 12.04 11.15
C GLU A 41 -1.21 10.89 10.17
N VAL A 42 -0.23 10.03 10.40
CA VAL A 42 0.05 8.85 9.57
C VAL A 42 -0.83 7.69 10.00
N VAL A 43 -0.87 7.39 11.29
CA VAL A 43 -1.43 6.13 11.80
C VAL A 43 -2.93 6.16 12.07
N ARG A 44 -3.51 7.31 12.36
CA ARG A 44 -4.90 7.44 12.88
C ARG A 44 -5.97 6.75 12.03
N TYR A 45 -5.77 6.67 10.72
CA TYR A 45 -6.71 6.05 9.78
C TYR A 45 -6.26 4.69 9.27
N LEU A 46 -5.23 4.10 9.86
CA LEU A 46 -4.83 2.73 9.61
C LEU A 46 -5.64 1.76 10.46
N THR A 47 -5.56 0.48 10.14
CA THR A 47 -6.27 -0.56 10.87
C THR A 47 -5.88 -0.57 12.34
N HIS A 48 -6.77 -0.98 13.22
CA HIS A 48 -6.54 -1.06 14.67
C HIS A 48 -5.41 -2.01 15.09
N HIS A 49 -4.90 -2.84 14.18
CA HIS A 49 -3.73 -3.69 14.43
C HIS A 49 -2.43 -2.90 14.56
N VAL A 50 -2.39 -1.66 14.03
CA VAL A 50 -1.26 -0.75 14.24
C VAL A 50 -1.32 -0.24 15.70
N PRO A 51 -0.32 -0.56 16.53
CA PRO A 51 -0.34 -0.14 17.92
C PRO A 51 -0.14 1.39 18.03
N TRP A 52 -0.94 2.00 18.92
CA TRP A 52 -0.78 3.42 19.24
C TRP A 52 -0.91 3.66 20.76
N PRO A 53 0.01 4.38 21.42
CA PRO A 53 1.25 4.97 20.87
C PRO A 53 2.16 3.94 20.20
N TYR A 54 2.89 4.38 19.15
CA TYR A 54 3.74 3.47 18.38
C TYR A 54 4.98 3.06 19.20
N PRO A 55 5.12 1.77 19.59
CA PRO A 55 6.16 1.34 20.52
C PRO A 55 7.57 1.47 19.93
N GLU A 56 8.55 1.65 20.78
CA GLU A 56 9.96 1.57 20.39
C GLU A 56 10.28 0.17 19.84
N GLY A 57 11.00 0.10 18.73
CA GLY A 57 11.38 -1.15 18.07
C GLY A 57 10.26 -1.80 17.24
N GLU A 58 9.06 -1.22 17.20
CA GLU A 58 7.92 -1.79 16.48
C GLU A 58 8.17 -1.90 14.97
N ALA A 59 8.82 -0.91 14.36
CA ALA A 59 9.19 -0.98 12.95
C ALA A 59 10.12 -2.16 12.66
N LEU A 60 11.10 -2.42 13.52
CA LEU A 60 11.98 -3.57 13.37
C LEU A 60 11.23 -4.89 13.56
N ARG A 61 10.29 -4.94 14.52
CA ARG A 61 9.44 -6.12 14.73
C ARG A 61 8.59 -6.42 13.49
N TYR A 62 7.96 -5.40 12.94
CA TYR A 62 7.17 -5.52 11.71
C TYR A 62 8.00 -5.99 10.51
N LEU A 63 9.18 -5.42 10.28
CA LEU A 63 10.04 -5.83 9.16
C LEU A 63 10.63 -7.24 9.34
N ARG A 64 10.84 -7.67 10.58
CA ARG A 64 11.19 -9.08 10.87
C ARG A 64 10.04 -10.01 10.54
N TYR A 65 8.82 -9.66 10.96
CA TYR A 65 7.61 -10.41 10.61
C TYR A 65 7.48 -10.56 9.09
N LEU A 66 7.64 -9.47 8.32
CA LEU A 66 7.58 -9.54 6.85
C LEU A 66 8.67 -10.48 6.28
N ARG A 67 9.85 -10.48 6.88
CA ARG A 67 10.97 -11.29 6.40
C ARG A 67 10.88 -12.77 6.80
N GLU A 68 10.33 -13.06 7.96
CA GLU A 68 10.36 -14.40 8.57
C GLU A 68 9.03 -15.13 8.42
N ASP A 69 7.91 -14.44 8.67
CA ASP A 69 6.58 -15.04 8.74
C ASP A 69 5.76 -14.78 7.45
N ALA A 70 5.84 -13.60 6.86
CA ALA A 70 5.15 -13.26 5.62
C ALA A 70 5.94 -13.66 4.35
N LEU A 71 7.19 -14.12 4.50
CA LEU A 71 8.01 -14.55 3.37
C LEU A 71 7.36 -15.64 2.50
N PRO A 72 6.65 -16.65 3.03
CA PRO A 72 5.92 -17.60 2.20
C PRO A 72 4.89 -16.91 1.30
N ALA A 73 4.02 -16.04 1.82
CA ALA A 73 3.03 -15.31 1.04
C ALA A 73 3.69 -14.41 -0.03
N MET A 74 4.82 -13.77 0.30
CA MET A 74 5.61 -13.00 -0.67
C MET A 74 6.23 -13.90 -1.75
N GLN A 75 6.69 -15.09 -1.41
CA GLN A 75 7.23 -16.05 -2.36
C GLN A 75 6.16 -16.72 -3.22
N GLU A 76 4.94 -16.86 -2.69
CA GLU A 76 3.76 -17.34 -3.42
C GLU A 76 3.14 -16.27 -4.31
N GLY A 77 3.61 -15.02 -4.21
CA GLY A 77 3.11 -13.89 -4.99
C GLY A 77 1.75 -13.40 -4.50
N GLU A 78 1.58 -13.31 -3.19
CA GLU A 78 0.39 -12.81 -2.51
C GLU A 78 0.60 -11.45 -1.85
N GLU A 79 1.86 -11.07 -1.57
CA GLU A 79 2.21 -9.78 -0.97
C GLU A 79 3.46 -9.16 -1.60
N TRP A 80 3.47 -7.83 -1.73
CA TRP A 80 4.60 -7.04 -2.23
C TRP A 80 4.73 -5.77 -1.41
N HIS A 81 5.94 -5.47 -0.90
CA HIS A 81 6.19 -4.34 -0.02
C HIS A 81 7.33 -3.48 -0.54
N TRP A 82 7.08 -2.17 -0.68
CA TRP A 82 8.05 -1.17 -1.14
C TRP A 82 8.32 -0.10 -0.10
N SER A 83 9.58 0.28 0.03
CA SER A 83 9.98 1.57 0.57
C SER A 83 9.82 2.64 -0.51
N ILE A 84 9.21 3.77 -0.18
CA ILE A 84 9.09 4.92 -1.08
C ILE A 84 10.24 5.87 -0.78
N ARG A 85 10.99 6.25 -1.83
CA ARG A 85 12.19 7.09 -1.73
C ARG A 85 12.17 8.16 -2.82
N LEU A 86 12.81 9.32 -2.57
CA LEU A 86 13.05 10.28 -3.63
C LEU A 86 14.06 9.71 -4.62
N ARG A 87 13.78 9.83 -5.91
CA ARG A 87 14.71 9.37 -6.97
C ARG A 87 16.06 10.06 -6.90
N SER A 88 16.09 11.33 -6.47
CA SER A 88 17.31 12.12 -6.24
C SER A 88 18.09 11.71 -4.99
N ASN A 89 17.47 11.00 -4.05
CA ASN A 89 18.11 10.53 -2.83
C ASN A 89 17.48 9.22 -2.37
N GLN A 90 17.94 8.12 -2.96
CA GLN A 90 17.38 6.79 -2.69
C GLN A 90 17.80 6.19 -1.33
N GLN A 91 18.66 6.85 -0.58
CA GLN A 91 18.99 6.44 0.78
C GLN A 91 17.94 6.91 1.80
N HIS A 92 17.10 7.88 1.44
CA HIS A 92 16.07 8.45 2.29
C HIS A 92 14.70 7.84 2.03
N LEU A 93 14.24 7.02 2.97
CA LEU A 93 12.86 6.55 3.03
C LEU A 93 11.94 7.71 3.40
N ILE A 94 10.84 7.89 2.67
CA ILE A 94 9.82 8.91 2.93
C ILE A 94 8.44 8.31 3.21
N GLY A 95 8.27 7.00 3.02
CA GLY A 95 7.04 6.27 3.21
C GLY A 95 7.16 4.82 2.77
N SER A 96 6.04 4.13 2.76
CA SER A 96 5.95 2.74 2.30
C SER A 96 4.63 2.50 1.58
N ALA A 97 4.62 1.52 0.69
CA ALA A 97 3.44 1.01 0.03
C ALA A 97 3.48 -0.51 -0.04
N CYS A 98 2.33 -1.14 -0.06
CA CYS A 98 2.19 -2.58 -0.26
C CYS A 98 1.01 -2.92 -1.17
N MET A 99 1.10 -4.07 -1.81
CA MET A 99 0.00 -4.75 -2.48
C MET A 99 -0.18 -6.12 -1.83
N MET A 100 -1.43 -6.56 -1.69
CA MET A 100 -1.78 -7.82 -1.02
C MET A 100 -2.92 -8.49 -1.80
N ASP A 101 -2.89 -9.81 -1.91
CA ASP A 101 -3.97 -10.57 -2.55
C ASP A 101 -5.09 -10.89 -1.53
N GLU A 102 -5.66 -9.84 -0.96
CA GLU A 102 -6.79 -9.90 -0.03
C GLU A 102 -8.11 -9.54 -0.72
N GLU A 103 -9.23 -10.08 -0.26
CA GLU A 103 -10.53 -9.94 -0.93
C GLU A 103 -10.97 -8.49 -1.11
N ASP A 104 -10.85 -7.66 -0.06
CA ASP A 104 -11.41 -6.30 -0.04
C ASP A 104 -10.36 -5.19 0.18
N ASN A 105 -9.08 -5.54 0.32
CA ASN A 105 -8.03 -4.57 0.58
C ASN A 105 -6.68 -4.96 -0.04
N ASN A 106 -6.54 -4.67 -1.32
CA ASN A 106 -5.34 -5.07 -2.07
C ASN A 106 -4.18 -4.06 -1.97
N ARG A 107 -4.38 -2.84 -1.43
CA ARG A 107 -3.38 -1.77 -1.47
C ARG A 107 -3.32 -0.98 -0.16
N GLY A 108 -2.13 -0.96 0.46
CA GLY A 108 -1.83 -0.12 1.62
C GLY A 108 -0.70 0.85 1.33
N PHE A 109 -0.70 2.04 1.98
CA PHE A 109 0.38 3.01 1.87
C PHE A 109 0.36 4.05 2.98
N TRP A 110 1.51 4.66 3.19
CA TRP A 110 1.66 5.87 4.00
C TRP A 110 2.84 6.71 3.51
N LEU A 111 2.78 8.02 3.77
CA LEU A 111 3.88 8.98 3.60
C LEU A 111 4.09 9.76 4.89
N SER A 112 5.34 10.05 5.20
CA SER A 112 5.70 11.01 6.24
C SER A 112 4.99 12.36 5.99
N PRO A 113 4.53 13.06 7.05
CA PRO A 113 3.77 14.30 6.92
C PRO A 113 4.44 15.36 6.03
N ALA A 114 5.77 15.47 6.09
CA ALA A 114 6.54 16.41 5.27
C ALA A 114 6.41 16.19 3.75
N TYR A 115 5.98 15.01 3.32
CA TYR A 115 5.85 14.62 1.91
C TYR A 115 4.41 14.46 1.45
N GLN A 116 3.44 14.72 2.32
CA GLN A 116 2.02 14.70 1.98
C GLN A 116 1.61 15.98 1.20
N GLY A 117 0.51 15.91 0.47
CA GLY A 117 -0.02 17.05 -0.29
C GLY A 117 0.76 17.43 -1.56
N LEU A 118 1.87 16.75 -1.88
CA LEU A 118 2.74 17.03 -3.02
C LEU A 118 2.42 16.19 -4.28
N GLY A 119 1.34 15.42 -4.25
CA GLY A 119 0.97 14.51 -5.35
C GLY A 119 1.83 13.25 -5.46
N LEU A 120 2.76 13.01 -4.51
CA LEU A 120 3.66 11.86 -4.55
C LEU A 120 2.92 10.53 -4.42
N MET A 121 1.89 10.46 -3.55
CA MET A 121 1.13 9.21 -3.40
C MET A 121 0.33 8.86 -4.66
N SER A 122 -0.18 9.84 -5.40
CA SER A 122 -0.81 9.57 -6.71
C SER A 122 0.18 8.93 -7.69
N GLU A 123 1.43 9.39 -7.67
CA GLU A 123 2.51 8.86 -8.50
C GLU A 123 2.90 7.43 -8.09
N VAL A 124 2.92 7.14 -6.77
CA VAL A 124 3.11 5.77 -6.23
C VAL A 124 1.99 4.86 -6.72
N CYS A 125 0.72 5.27 -6.54
CA CYS A 125 -0.43 4.44 -6.91
C CYS A 125 -0.41 4.09 -8.40
N VAL A 126 -0.13 5.04 -9.29
CA VAL A 126 0.01 4.74 -10.73
C VAL A 126 1.04 3.63 -11.00
N ALA A 127 2.17 3.64 -10.30
CA ALA A 127 3.21 2.64 -10.49
C ALA A 127 2.83 1.25 -9.96
N ILE A 128 2.26 1.18 -8.74
CA ILE A 128 1.88 -0.12 -8.15
C ILE A 128 0.59 -0.68 -8.74
N ASP A 129 -0.36 0.17 -9.19
CA ASP A 129 -1.57 -0.28 -9.89
C ASP A 129 -1.21 -0.83 -11.28
N ARG A 130 -0.23 -0.23 -11.97
CA ARG A 130 0.32 -0.80 -13.20
C ARG A 130 0.91 -2.19 -12.95
N PHE A 131 1.68 -2.36 -11.89
CA PHE A 131 2.22 -3.66 -11.49
C PHE A 131 1.09 -4.66 -11.22
N TRP A 132 0.03 -4.25 -10.50
CA TRP A 132 -1.12 -5.09 -10.20
C TRP A 132 -1.86 -5.57 -11.45
N PHE A 133 -2.18 -4.66 -12.36
CA PHE A 133 -3.00 -4.97 -13.54
C PHE A 133 -2.20 -5.55 -14.70
N GLU A 134 -1.00 -5.03 -14.99
CA GLU A 134 -0.22 -5.46 -16.16
C GLU A 134 0.70 -6.64 -15.83
N THR A 135 1.41 -6.61 -14.68
CA THR A 135 2.38 -7.66 -14.36
C THR A 135 1.71 -8.86 -13.71
N LEU A 136 0.87 -8.61 -12.68
CA LEU A 136 0.19 -9.68 -11.97
C LEU A 136 -1.10 -10.14 -12.68
N SER A 137 -1.60 -9.36 -13.65
CA SER A 137 -2.84 -9.63 -14.38
C SER A 137 -4.03 -9.88 -13.46
N ARG A 138 -4.13 -9.10 -12.37
CA ARG A 138 -5.24 -9.20 -11.43
C ARG A 138 -6.48 -8.50 -12.03
N PRO A 139 -7.68 -9.12 -11.95
CA PRO A 139 -8.87 -8.57 -12.61
C PRO A 139 -9.47 -7.36 -11.90
N VAL A 140 -9.22 -7.22 -10.60
CA VAL A 140 -9.84 -6.21 -9.73
C VAL A 140 -8.83 -5.71 -8.71
N LEU A 141 -8.89 -4.43 -8.41
CA LEU A 141 -8.21 -3.77 -7.29
C LEU A 141 -9.27 -3.23 -6.34
N ARG A 142 -9.27 -3.69 -5.09
CA ARG A 142 -10.09 -3.16 -4.02
C ARG A 142 -9.23 -2.51 -2.95
N VAL A 143 -9.70 -1.40 -2.40
CA VAL A 143 -9.00 -0.68 -1.33
C VAL A 143 -9.98 -0.25 -0.25
N ALA A 144 -9.68 -0.69 0.97
CA ALA A 144 -10.43 -0.29 2.15
C ALA A 144 -9.80 0.96 2.79
N LYS A 145 -10.63 1.88 3.25
CA LYS A 145 -10.15 3.09 3.93
C LYS A 145 -11.20 3.70 4.86
N SER A 146 -10.74 4.32 5.93
CA SER A 146 -11.61 5.12 6.79
C SER A 146 -12.25 6.26 5.98
N ALA A 147 -13.57 6.42 6.11
CA ALA A 147 -14.29 7.54 5.51
C ALA A 147 -13.80 8.91 6.01
N LEU A 148 -13.16 8.96 7.20
CA LEU A 148 -12.54 10.16 7.75
C LEU A 148 -11.23 10.53 7.05
N ASN A 149 -10.61 9.60 6.31
CA ASN A 149 -9.42 9.86 5.51
C ASN A 149 -9.80 10.46 4.15
N GLU A 150 -10.32 11.68 4.17
CA GLU A 150 -10.78 12.37 2.96
C GLU A 150 -9.70 12.47 1.88
N ALA A 151 -8.43 12.64 2.27
CA ALA A 151 -7.33 12.72 1.30
C ALA A 151 -7.18 11.41 0.51
N SER A 152 -7.26 10.27 1.21
CA SER A 152 -7.21 8.94 0.58
C SER A 152 -8.48 8.65 -0.22
N CYS A 153 -9.67 9.06 0.26
CA CYS A 153 -10.92 8.92 -0.50
C CYS A 153 -10.88 9.74 -1.81
N ARG A 154 -10.42 11.00 -1.75
CA ARG A 154 -10.23 11.83 -2.96
C ARG A 154 -9.19 11.23 -3.93
N LEU A 155 -8.18 10.54 -3.43
CA LEU A 155 -7.22 9.82 -4.27
C LEU A 155 -7.93 8.73 -5.08
N SER A 156 -8.70 7.85 -4.43
CA SER A 156 -9.49 6.81 -5.13
C SER A 156 -10.47 7.38 -6.16
N GLN A 157 -11.13 8.49 -5.84
CA GLN A 157 -12.03 9.17 -6.79
C GLN A 157 -11.27 9.63 -8.05
N ARG A 158 -10.09 10.24 -7.89
CA ARG A 158 -9.25 10.67 -9.03
C ARG A 158 -8.71 9.50 -9.85
N GLU A 159 -8.47 8.37 -9.20
CA GLU A 159 -8.08 7.13 -9.87
C GLU A 159 -9.23 6.51 -10.69
N GLY A 160 -10.47 6.99 -10.50
CA GLY A 160 -11.66 6.48 -11.17
C GLY A 160 -12.27 5.26 -10.49
N MET A 161 -11.88 4.99 -9.25
CA MET A 161 -12.46 3.89 -8.47
C MET A 161 -13.92 4.16 -8.11
N ARG A 162 -14.72 3.11 -8.03
CA ARG A 162 -16.13 3.15 -7.59
C ARG A 162 -16.22 2.80 -6.09
N LEU A 163 -17.04 3.50 -5.34
CA LEU A 163 -17.41 3.12 -3.97
C LEU A 163 -18.40 1.95 -4.05
N VAL A 164 -18.02 0.78 -3.55
CA VAL A 164 -18.85 -0.45 -3.64
C VAL A 164 -19.45 -0.86 -2.30
N THR A 165 -18.79 -0.54 -1.17
CA THR A 165 -19.28 -0.91 0.15
C THR A 165 -19.00 0.19 1.17
N VAL A 166 -19.90 0.36 2.13
CA VAL A 166 -19.71 1.17 3.34
C VAL A 166 -20.15 0.35 4.53
N GLN A 167 -19.26 0.15 5.49
CA GLN A 167 -19.50 -0.64 6.71
C GLN A 167 -18.83 0.00 7.93
N GLU A 168 -19.18 -0.46 9.13
CA GLU A 168 -18.46 -0.05 10.34
C GLU A 168 -17.16 -0.86 10.48
N SER A 169 -16.07 -0.20 10.84
CA SER A 169 -14.77 -0.83 11.05
C SER A 169 -13.94 -0.11 12.12
N GLN A 170 -13.02 -0.85 12.73
CA GLN A 170 -12.14 -0.37 13.78
C GLN A 170 -10.82 0.13 13.19
N PHE A 171 -10.51 1.41 13.42
CA PHE A 171 -9.25 2.05 13.06
C PHE A 171 -8.48 2.46 14.33
N VAL A 172 -7.25 2.93 14.18
CA VAL A 172 -6.47 3.45 15.33
C VAL A 172 -7.22 4.60 16.02
N CYS A 173 -7.91 5.46 15.27
CA CYS A 173 -8.71 6.56 15.82
C CYS A 173 -10.07 6.12 16.42
N GLY A 174 -10.40 4.84 16.43
CA GLY A 174 -11.67 4.30 16.94
C GLY A 174 -12.57 3.75 15.85
N MET A 175 -13.83 3.43 16.24
CA MET A 175 -14.87 2.95 15.30
C MET A 175 -15.28 4.07 14.36
N THR A 176 -15.29 3.80 13.06
CA THR A 176 -15.79 4.71 12.03
C THR A 176 -16.25 3.93 10.80
N LYS A 177 -16.83 4.64 9.83
CA LYS A 177 -17.20 4.03 8.56
C LYS A 177 -15.95 3.73 7.74
N GLU A 178 -15.88 2.49 7.26
CA GLU A 178 -14.95 2.04 6.24
C GLU A 178 -15.63 2.10 4.88
N GLN A 179 -14.89 2.55 3.89
CA GLN A 179 -15.29 2.60 2.49
C GLN A 179 -14.42 1.66 1.70
N ILE A 180 -15.04 0.73 0.96
CA ILE A 180 -14.34 -0.14 0.01
C ILE A 180 -14.55 0.44 -1.37
N TRP A 181 -13.44 0.75 -2.05
CA TRP A 181 -13.38 1.30 -3.39
C TRP A 181 -12.84 0.24 -4.35
N GLU A 182 -13.38 0.19 -5.55
CA GLU A 182 -13.05 -0.84 -6.55
C GLU A 182 -12.69 -0.21 -7.90
N LEU A 183 -11.70 -0.80 -8.57
CA LEU A 183 -11.34 -0.54 -9.97
C LEU A 183 -11.09 -1.88 -10.66
N THR A 184 -11.73 -2.12 -11.79
CA THR A 184 -11.49 -3.31 -12.60
C THR A 184 -10.32 -3.09 -13.55
N GLN A 185 -9.72 -4.20 -14.04
CA GLN A 185 -8.65 -4.15 -15.04
C GLN A 185 -9.12 -3.46 -16.32
N ASP A 186 -10.33 -3.72 -16.77
CA ASP A 186 -10.88 -3.11 -17.98
C ASP A 186 -11.02 -1.59 -17.83
N GLU A 187 -11.60 -1.10 -16.72
CA GLU A 187 -11.70 0.33 -16.41
C GLU A 187 -10.32 1.00 -16.33
N TRP A 188 -9.35 0.29 -15.75
CA TRP A 188 -7.97 0.78 -15.67
C TRP A 188 -7.31 0.86 -17.05
N LEU A 189 -7.45 -0.16 -17.89
CA LEU A 189 -6.92 -0.20 -19.25
C LEU A 189 -7.54 0.89 -20.12
N GLU A 190 -8.86 1.07 -20.09
CA GLU A 190 -9.56 2.15 -20.82
C GLU A 190 -8.99 3.52 -20.50
N LYS A 191 -8.75 3.78 -19.22
CA LYS A 191 -8.21 5.05 -18.75
C LYS A 191 -6.75 5.30 -19.14
N ASN A 192 -5.94 4.25 -19.28
CA ASN A 192 -4.49 4.33 -19.51
C ASN A 192 -4.08 3.94 -20.94
N SER A 193 -5.03 3.67 -21.86
CA SER A 193 -4.78 3.32 -23.26
C SER A 193 -4.70 4.53 -24.21
N GLY A 194 -4.69 5.78 -23.68
CA GLY A 194 -4.68 7.03 -24.43
C GLY A 194 -3.30 7.70 -24.51
#